data_d1613444298c661e3073763c9e20f188
#
_entry.id   d1613444298c661e3073763c9e20f188
#
_cell.length_a   1.000
_cell.length_b   1.000
_cell.length_c   1.000
_cell.angle_alpha   90.00
_cell.angle_beta   90.00
_cell.angle_gamma   90.00
#
_symmetry.space_group_name_H-M   'P 1'
#
loop_
_entity.id
_entity.type
_entity.pdbx_description
1 polymer ?
#
loop_
_entity_poly.entity_id
_entity_poly.type
_entity_poly.pdbx_seq_one_letter_code
_entity_poly.pdbx_strand_id
1 'polypeptide(L)'
;MKKLATLLFLSTVALAGCTSIQRGLRGDDYVDSSISAEESSKAAAQAAKDLNDALTNENANFPQLSKEVAEDEVEVILHTNQGDIRIKLFPKLAPLAVENFLTHAKEGYYNGITFHRVIDGFMIQTGDPKGDGTGGQSIWHDKDKTKDKGTGFKNEISPYLYNIRGALAMANTGQPNTNGSQFFI
;
A
#
# COMPACT_ATOMS: atom_id res chain seq x y z
N MET A 1 39.54 21.65 3.24
CA MET A 1 38.72 20.83 4.13
C MET A 1 38.29 19.63 3.35
N LYS A 2 38.82 18.45 3.68
CA LYS A 2 38.62 17.20 2.92
C LYS A 2 37.28 16.59 3.32
N LYS A 3 36.36 16.43 2.37
CA LYS A 3 35.12 15.68 2.58
C LYS A 3 35.41 14.19 2.55
N LEU A 4 35.20 13.54 3.67
CA LEU A 4 35.34 12.12 3.84
C LEU A 4 34.10 11.45 3.22
N ALA A 5 34.27 10.77 2.09
CA ALA A 5 33.23 9.94 1.48
C ALA A 5 33.24 8.59 2.19
N THR A 6 32.21 8.34 2.99
CA THR A 6 31.99 7.04 3.62
C THR A 6 31.35 6.10 2.58
N LEU A 7 32.16 5.20 2.05
CA LEU A 7 31.74 4.15 1.12
C LEU A 7 31.01 3.06 1.93
N LEU A 8 29.69 3.02 1.82
CA LEU A 8 28.90 1.91 2.38
C LEU A 8 28.99 0.71 1.43
N PHE A 9 29.78 -0.29 1.80
CA PHE A 9 29.80 -1.57 1.11
C PHE A 9 28.50 -2.32 1.41
N LEU A 10 27.57 -2.35 0.43
CA LEU A 10 26.46 -3.29 0.46
C LEU A 10 26.99 -4.64 0.00
N SER A 11 27.16 -5.59 0.94
CA SER A 11 27.47 -6.96 0.63
C SER A 11 26.25 -7.61 -0.03
N THR A 12 26.28 -7.74 -1.35
CA THR A 12 25.35 -8.61 -2.10
C THR A 12 25.66 -10.05 -1.77
N VAL A 13 24.90 -10.65 -0.88
CA VAL A 13 24.88 -12.11 -0.74
C VAL A 13 24.12 -12.66 -1.95
N ALA A 14 24.86 -13.17 -2.93
CA ALA A 14 24.33 -13.91 -4.04
C ALA A 14 23.75 -15.23 -3.54
N LEU A 15 22.44 -15.32 -3.34
CA LEU A 15 21.70 -16.57 -3.17
C LEU A 15 21.43 -17.20 -4.55
N ALA A 16 22.49 -17.57 -5.25
CA ALA A 16 22.40 -18.47 -6.39
C ALA A 16 22.64 -19.89 -5.86
N GLY A 17 21.60 -20.65 -5.59
CA GLY A 17 21.80 -22.05 -5.21
C GLY A 17 20.62 -22.85 -4.69
N CYS A 18 19.39 -22.34 -4.65
CA CYS A 18 18.25 -23.09 -4.09
C CYS A 18 17.11 -23.45 -5.04
N THR A 19 17.18 -23.11 -6.33
CA THR A 19 16.06 -23.35 -7.27
C THR A 19 15.88 -24.82 -7.65
N SER A 20 16.93 -25.63 -7.66
CA SER A 20 16.84 -27.06 -8.04
C SER A 20 16.31 -27.96 -6.92
N ILE A 21 16.47 -27.57 -5.66
CA ILE A 21 15.99 -28.36 -4.51
C ILE A 21 14.50 -28.11 -4.25
N GLN A 22 14.00 -26.92 -4.53
CA GLN A 22 12.58 -26.59 -4.31
C GLN A 22 11.65 -27.21 -5.35
N ARG A 23 12.10 -27.44 -6.59
CA ARG A 23 11.33 -28.15 -7.62
C ARG A 23 10.99 -29.60 -7.25
N GLY A 24 11.89 -30.30 -6.55
CA GLY A 24 11.67 -31.69 -6.12
C GLY A 24 10.67 -31.85 -4.97
N LEU A 25 10.33 -30.78 -4.26
CA LEU A 25 9.48 -30.83 -3.06
C LEU A 25 8.05 -30.31 -3.28
N ARG A 26 7.74 -29.64 -4.38
CA ARG A 26 6.45 -28.94 -4.59
C ARG A 26 5.61 -29.40 -5.79
N GLY A 27 6.06 -30.39 -6.58
CA GLY A 27 5.30 -30.91 -7.72
C GLY A 27 5.28 -29.98 -8.94
N ASP A 28 4.58 -30.40 -10.00
CA ASP A 28 4.54 -29.74 -11.32
C ASP A 28 3.82 -28.39 -11.35
N ASP A 29 3.14 -27.98 -10.26
CA ASP A 29 2.43 -26.70 -10.12
C ASP A 29 3.31 -25.56 -9.57
N TYR A 30 4.63 -25.76 -9.48
CA TYR A 30 5.54 -24.74 -8.99
C TYR A 30 5.68 -23.59 -10.00
N VAL A 31 5.03 -22.47 -9.72
CA VAL A 31 5.29 -21.20 -10.42
C VAL A 31 6.65 -20.67 -9.95
N ASP A 32 7.57 -20.54 -10.87
CA ASP A 32 8.94 -20.07 -10.60
C ASP A 32 8.90 -18.67 -9.96
N SER A 33 9.22 -18.60 -8.67
CA SER A 33 9.25 -17.34 -7.93
C SER A 33 10.38 -16.40 -8.37
N SER A 34 11.28 -16.85 -9.28
CA SER A 34 12.34 -16.01 -9.82
C SER A 34 11.80 -14.88 -10.69
N ILE A 35 10.69 -15.12 -11.42
CA ILE A 35 10.02 -14.07 -12.22
C ILE A 35 9.44 -13.01 -11.29
N SER A 36 8.80 -13.40 -10.19
CA SER A 36 8.26 -12.47 -9.20
C SER A 36 9.34 -11.72 -8.43
N ALA A 37 10.49 -12.36 -8.18
CA ALA A 37 11.64 -11.74 -7.52
C ALA A 37 12.33 -10.71 -8.44
N GLU A 38 12.43 -10.98 -9.72
CA GLU A 38 12.98 -10.02 -10.70
C GLU A 38 12.05 -8.81 -10.91
N GLU A 39 10.75 -9.03 -11.02
CA GLU A 39 9.76 -7.96 -11.09
C GLU A 39 9.74 -7.13 -9.81
N SER A 40 9.79 -7.78 -8.65
CA SER A 40 9.90 -7.09 -7.35
C SER A 40 11.19 -6.27 -7.24
N SER A 41 12.31 -6.80 -7.74
CA SER A 41 13.59 -6.11 -7.76
C SER A 41 13.57 -4.90 -8.70
N LYS A 42 12.98 -5.03 -9.89
CA LYS A 42 12.80 -3.91 -10.83
C LYS A 42 11.88 -2.84 -10.28
N ALA A 43 10.77 -3.24 -9.66
CA ALA A 43 9.85 -2.30 -9.02
C ALA A 43 10.51 -1.57 -7.84
N ALA A 44 11.28 -2.26 -7.02
CA ALA A 44 12.04 -1.66 -5.93
C ALA A 44 13.15 -0.71 -6.42
N ALA A 45 13.84 -1.08 -7.50
CA ALA A 45 14.85 -0.22 -8.13
C ALA A 45 14.23 1.05 -8.74
N GLN A 46 13.06 0.91 -9.39
CA GLN A 46 12.34 2.06 -9.93
C GLN A 46 11.82 2.96 -8.80
N ALA A 47 11.23 2.40 -7.75
CA ALA A 47 10.77 3.16 -6.59
C ALA A 47 11.93 3.90 -5.89
N ALA A 48 13.10 3.26 -5.78
CA ALA A 48 14.28 3.91 -5.22
C ALA A 48 14.79 5.07 -6.09
N LYS A 49 14.73 4.92 -7.41
CA LYS A 49 15.06 5.98 -8.35
C LYS A 49 14.07 7.14 -8.24
N ASP A 50 12.76 6.84 -8.27
CA ASP A 50 11.70 7.83 -8.18
C ASP A 50 11.77 8.60 -6.84
N LEU A 51 12.09 7.89 -5.75
CA LEU A 51 12.33 8.49 -4.44
C LEU A 51 13.55 9.43 -4.46
N ASN A 52 14.66 8.99 -5.07
CA ASN A 52 15.85 9.84 -5.19
C ASN A 52 15.56 11.08 -6.03
N ASP A 53 14.85 10.92 -7.15
CA ASP A 53 14.46 12.02 -8.02
C ASP A 53 13.51 13.00 -7.29
N ALA A 54 12.60 12.48 -6.45
CA ALA A 54 11.73 13.30 -5.61
C ALA A 54 12.49 14.04 -4.51
N LEU A 55 13.46 13.39 -3.86
CA LEU A 55 14.28 13.99 -2.78
C LEU A 55 15.30 15.01 -3.30
N THR A 56 15.74 14.87 -4.55
CA THR A 56 16.70 15.80 -5.18
C THR A 56 16.02 16.96 -5.91
N ASN A 57 14.71 16.86 -6.13
CA ASN A 57 13.92 17.91 -6.76
C ASN A 57 13.51 18.95 -5.71
N GLU A 58 14.16 20.10 -5.70
CA GLU A 58 13.83 21.23 -4.80
C GLU A 58 12.39 21.74 -4.97
N ASN A 59 11.73 21.39 -6.08
CA ASN A 59 10.34 21.70 -6.37
C ASN A 59 9.41 20.49 -6.18
N ALA A 60 9.84 19.41 -5.50
CA ALA A 60 9.01 18.26 -5.27
C ALA A 60 7.75 18.66 -4.48
N ASN A 61 6.62 18.62 -5.15
CA ASN A 61 5.34 18.88 -4.53
C ASN A 61 4.82 17.58 -3.88
N PHE A 62 4.84 17.53 -2.56
CA PHE A 62 4.21 16.46 -1.80
C PHE A 62 2.74 16.82 -1.57
N PRO A 63 1.81 16.27 -2.36
CA PRO A 63 0.41 16.72 -2.33
C PRO A 63 -0.26 16.49 -0.98
N GLN A 64 0.21 15.50 -0.21
CA GLN A 64 -0.31 15.23 1.13
C GLN A 64 0.01 16.31 2.17
N LEU A 65 0.98 17.20 1.92
CA LEU A 65 1.31 18.32 2.80
C LEU A 65 0.46 19.56 2.54
N SER A 66 -0.18 19.67 1.37
CA SER A 66 -1.12 20.74 1.06
C SER A 66 -2.44 20.54 1.83
N LYS A 67 -2.99 21.62 2.34
CA LYS A 67 -4.35 21.63 2.93
C LYS A 67 -5.45 21.83 1.89
N GLU A 68 -5.08 22.28 0.69
CA GLU A 68 -6.01 22.47 -0.42
C GLU A 68 -6.22 21.16 -1.15
N VAL A 69 -7.42 20.98 -1.69
CA VAL A 69 -7.78 19.84 -2.53
C VAL A 69 -7.66 20.29 -3.99
N ALA A 70 -6.75 19.67 -4.74
CA ALA A 70 -6.54 19.95 -6.15
C ALA A 70 -7.64 19.30 -7.01
N GLU A 71 -7.77 19.71 -8.28
CA GLU A 71 -8.79 19.19 -9.21
C GLU A 71 -8.72 17.67 -9.43
N ASP A 72 -7.54 17.09 -9.26
CA ASP A 72 -7.28 15.66 -9.45
C ASP A 72 -7.28 14.87 -8.13
N GLU A 73 -7.61 15.51 -7.04
CA GLU A 73 -7.76 14.92 -5.71
C GLU A 73 -9.23 14.79 -5.33
N VAL A 74 -9.54 13.93 -4.37
CA VAL A 74 -10.91 13.72 -3.89
C VAL A 74 -10.95 13.90 -2.38
N GLU A 75 -11.85 14.77 -1.91
CA GLU A 75 -12.16 14.89 -0.49
C GLU A 75 -13.29 13.95 -0.11
N VAL A 76 -13.13 13.25 1.01
CA VAL A 76 -14.17 12.45 1.65
C VAL A 76 -14.27 12.79 3.12
N ILE A 77 -15.46 12.60 3.70
CA ILE A 77 -15.67 12.78 5.15
C ILE A 77 -16.10 11.45 5.73
N LEU A 78 -15.34 10.98 6.72
CA LEU A 78 -15.68 9.82 7.51
C LEU A 78 -16.42 10.30 8.76
N HIS A 79 -17.74 10.09 8.80
CA HIS A 79 -18.57 10.42 9.96
C HIS A 79 -18.42 9.36 11.02
N THR A 80 -17.95 9.73 12.19
CA THR A 80 -17.79 8.82 13.33
C THR A 80 -18.59 9.30 14.54
N ASN A 81 -18.81 8.41 15.50
CA ASN A 81 -19.42 8.78 16.77
C ASN A 81 -18.54 9.67 17.67
N GLN A 82 -17.29 9.90 17.28
CA GLN A 82 -16.33 10.79 17.94
C GLN A 82 -16.08 12.08 17.14
N GLY A 83 -16.78 12.28 16.02
CA GLY A 83 -16.64 13.43 15.14
C GLY A 83 -16.21 13.05 13.72
N ASP A 84 -16.13 14.05 12.87
CA ASP A 84 -15.82 13.91 11.46
C ASP A 84 -14.30 13.89 11.22
N ILE A 85 -13.86 12.97 10.37
CA ILE A 85 -12.50 12.92 9.86
C ILE A 85 -12.53 13.28 8.38
N ARG A 86 -11.90 14.41 8.03
CA ARG A 86 -11.76 14.85 6.63
C ARG A 86 -10.51 14.22 6.03
N ILE A 87 -10.65 13.60 4.88
CA ILE A 87 -9.60 12.83 4.23
C ILE A 87 -9.49 13.28 2.78
N LYS A 88 -8.25 13.51 2.35
CA LYS A 88 -7.91 13.78 0.97
C LYS A 88 -7.31 12.54 0.33
N LEU A 89 -7.87 12.11 -0.80
CA LEU A 89 -7.44 10.94 -1.57
C LEU A 89 -6.74 11.37 -2.85
N PHE A 90 -5.81 10.53 -3.33
CA PHE A 90 -4.91 10.80 -4.44
C PHE A 90 -5.10 9.78 -5.59
N PRO A 91 -6.17 9.91 -6.43
CA PRO A 91 -6.50 8.93 -7.46
C PRO A 91 -5.40 8.69 -8.49
N LYS A 92 -4.59 9.72 -8.81
CA LYS A 92 -3.48 9.59 -9.75
C LYS A 92 -2.28 8.82 -9.20
N LEU A 93 -2.08 8.85 -7.88
CA LEU A 93 -0.94 8.22 -7.21
C LEU A 93 -1.27 6.83 -6.67
N ALA A 94 -2.54 6.57 -6.33
CA ALA A 94 -3.02 5.30 -5.80
C ALA A 94 -4.39 4.95 -6.41
N PRO A 95 -4.50 4.73 -7.74
CA PRO A 95 -5.78 4.58 -8.42
C PRO A 95 -6.61 3.40 -7.93
N LEU A 96 -6.01 2.23 -7.69
CA LEU A 96 -6.74 1.06 -7.22
C LEU A 96 -7.21 1.21 -5.78
N ALA A 97 -6.34 1.71 -4.90
CA ALA A 97 -6.70 1.94 -3.50
C ALA A 97 -7.85 2.93 -3.39
N VAL A 98 -7.80 4.03 -4.16
CA VAL A 98 -8.86 5.04 -4.18
C VAL A 98 -10.15 4.49 -4.80
N GLU A 99 -10.08 3.77 -5.94
CA GLU A 99 -11.25 3.14 -6.57
C GLU A 99 -11.92 2.15 -5.59
N ASN A 100 -11.13 1.31 -4.94
CA ASN A 100 -11.62 0.34 -3.96
C ASN A 100 -12.30 1.04 -2.77
N PHE A 101 -11.64 2.02 -2.18
CA PHE A 101 -12.18 2.78 -1.04
C PHE A 101 -13.48 3.50 -1.40
N LEU A 102 -13.49 4.26 -2.49
CA LEU A 102 -14.66 5.04 -2.91
C LEU A 102 -15.86 4.17 -3.31
N THR A 103 -15.60 3.03 -3.95
CA THR A 103 -16.68 2.09 -4.31
C THR A 103 -17.29 1.48 -3.06
N HIS A 104 -16.50 0.99 -2.13
CA HIS A 104 -16.98 0.51 -0.83
C HIS A 104 -17.76 1.59 -0.07
N ALA A 105 -17.26 2.82 -0.07
CA ALA A 105 -17.96 3.94 0.59
C ALA A 105 -19.32 4.23 -0.06
N LYS A 106 -19.40 4.26 -1.40
CA LYS A 106 -20.64 4.48 -2.16
C LYS A 106 -21.66 3.36 -1.95
N GLU A 107 -21.20 2.12 -1.79
CA GLU A 107 -22.04 0.95 -1.50
C GLU A 107 -22.48 0.89 -0.02
N GLY A 108 -22.03 1.82 0.82
CA GLY A 108 -22.33 1.83 2.25
C GLY A 108 -21.60 0.74 3.04
N TYR A 109 -20.59 0.10 2.43
CA TYR A 109 -19.84 -1.00 3.04
C TYR A 109 -19.22 -0.64 4.39
N TYR A 110 -18.74 0.59 4.53
CA TYR A 110 -18.11 1.05 5.77
C TYR A 110 -19.10 1.51 6.85
N ASN A 111 -20.40 1.56 6.56
CA ASN A 111 -21.40 2.01 7.53
C ASN A 111 -21.51 1.04 8.70
N GLY A 112 -21.39 1.58 9.92
CA GLY A 112 -21.47 0.81 11.15
C GLY A 112 -20.23 -0.02 11.50
N ILE A 113 -19.17 0.03 10.68
CA ILE A 113 -17.91 -0.65 10.98
C ILE A 113 -17.17 0.08 12.10
N THR A 114 -16.56 -0.68 13.00
CA THR A 114 -15.81 -0.15 14.14
C THR A 114 -14.33 0.04 13.82
N PHE A 115 -13.67 0.93 14.55
CA PHE A 115 -12.22 0.93 14.64
C PHE A 115 -11.80 -0.20 15.58
N HIS A 116 -11.53 -1.38 15.02
CA HIS A 116 -11.25 -2.60 15.79
C HIS A 116 -9.84 -2.62 16.38
N ARG A 117 -8.94 -1.74 15.91
CA ARG A 117 -7.60 -1.62 16.46
C ARG A 117 -7.25 -0.15 16.62
N VAL A 118 -6.95 0.24 17.85
CA VAL A 118 -6.56 1.62 18.22
C VAL A 118 -5.31 1.54 19.07
N ILE A 119 -4.23 2.16 18.62
CA ILE A 119 -2.97 2.21 19.36
C ILE A 119 -2.57 3.68 19.50
N ASP A 120 -2.52 4.14 20.74
CA ASP A 120 -2.14 5.51 21.06
C ASP A 120 -0.73 5.84 20.53
N GLY A 121 -0.60 7.03 19.96
CA GLY A 121 0.65 7.49 19.37
C GLY A 121 1.08 6.76 18.09
N PHE A 122 0.23 5.85 17.55
CA PHE A 122 0.58 5.09 16.35
C PHE A 122 -0.50 5.16 15.26
N MET A 123 -1.65 4.50 15.42
CA MET A 123 -2.69 4.47 14.39
C MET A 123 -4.04 4.01 14.91
N ILE A 124 -5.10 4.28 14.14
CA ILE A 124 -6.43 3.69 14.27
C ILE A 124 -6.75 2.91 12.99
N GLN A 125 -7.23 1.66 13.09
CA GLN A 125 -7.50 0.77 11.98
C GLN A 125 -8.97 0.34 11.96
N THR A 126 -9.55 0.32 10.75
CA THR A 126 -10.96 0.01 10.50
C THR A 126 -11.14 -0.66 9.13
N GLY A 127 -12.38 -0.74 8.63
CA GLY A 127 -12.68 -1.29 7.31
C GLY A 127 -12.87 -2.81 7.29
N ASP A 128 -12.91 -3.44 8.46
CA ASP A 128 -13.23 -4.86 8.61
C ASP A 128 -14.69 -5.05 9.05
N PRO A 129 -15.56 -5.68 8.23
CA PRO A 129 -16.94 -5.95 8.61
C PRO A 129 -17.11 -6.87 9.81
N LYS A 130 -16.10 -7.74 10.08
CA LYS A 130 -16.10 -8.62 11.24
C LYS A 130 -15.66 -7.92 12.51
N GLY A 131 -14.89 -6.85 12.39
CA GLY A 131 -14.36 -6.08 13.50
C GLY A 131 -13.30 -6.82 14.35
N ASP A 132 -12.68 -7.86 13.82
CA ASP A 132 -11.66 -8.68 14.49
C ASP A 132 -10.29 -8.64 13.79
N GLY A 133 -10.20 -7.91 12.68
CA GLY A 133 -8.99 -7.77 11.87
C GLY A 133 -8.79 -8.86 10.81
N THR A 134 -9.70 -9.86 10.73
CA THR A 134 -9.57 -10.99 9.80
C THR A 134 -10.43 -10.87 8.55
N GLY A 135 -11.34 -9.91 8.50
CA GLY A 135 -12.26 -9.71 7.40
C GLY A 135 -11.83 -8.61 6.43
N GLY A 136 -12.70 -8.37 5.47
CA GLY A 136 -12.53 -7.30 4.50
C GLY A 136 -11.89 -7.76 3.19
N GLN A 137 -12.65 -7.60 2.12
CA GLN A 137 -12.27 -7.97 0.76
C GLN A 137 -12.18 -6.74 -0.12
N SER A 138 -11.46 -6.83 -1.23
CA SER A 138 -11.51 -5.80 -2.26
C SER A 138 -12.82 -5.85 -3.03
N ILE A 139 -13.17 -4.75 -3.71
CA ILE A 139 -14.33 -4.70 -4.62
C ILE A 139 -14.22 -5.69 -5.78
N TRP A 140 -13.00 -6.16 -6.09
CA TRP A 140 -12.70 -7.10 -7.18
C TRP A 140 -12.67 -8.56 -6.74
N HIS A 141 -12.75 -8.82 -5.44
CA HIS A 141 -12.73 -10.19 -4.93
C HIS A 141 -13.81 -11.04 -5.60
N ASP A 142 -13.42 -12.17 -6.18
CA ASP A 142 -14.25 -13.07 -6.99
C ASP A 142 -14.92 -12.46 -8.24
N LYS A 143 -14.68 -11.17 -8.54
CA LYS A 143 -15.26 -10.48 -9.70
C LYS A 143 -14.24 -10.22 -10.80
N ASP A 144 -13.02 -9.81 -10.44
CA ASP A 144 -11.95 -9.47 -11.39
C ASP A 144 -10.60 -10.05 -10.93
N LYS A 145 -10.30 -11.24 -11.43
CA LYS A 145 -9.04 -11.94 -11.10
C LYS A 145 -7.78 -11.30 -11.67
N THR A 146 -7.91 -10.30 -12.53
CA THR A 146 -6.76 -9.52 -13.01
C THR A 146 -6.27 -8.53 -11.96
N LYS A 147 -7.16 -8.05 -11.10
CA LYS A 147 -6.88 -7.10 -10.01
C LYS A 147 -6.73 -7.79 -8.65
N ASP A 148 -7.59 -8.79 -8.36
CA ASP A 148 -7.57 -9.55 -7.10
C ASP A 148 -7.67 -11.05 -7.39
N LYS A 149 -6.61 -11.79 -7.12
CA LYS A 149 -6.52 -13.25 -7.33
C LYS A 149 -7.09 -14.07 -6.17
N GLY A 150 -7.79 -13.43 -5.23
CA GLY A 150 -8.40 -14.07 -4.05
C GLY A 150 -7.65 -13.75 -2.74
N THR A 151 -6.57 -12.99 -2.80
CA THR A 151 -5.81 -12.56 -1.61
C THR A 151 -5.86 -11.06 -1.37
N GLY A 152 -6.32 -10.30 -2.37
CA GLY A 152 -6.39 -8.85 -2.39
C GLY A 152 -5.69 -8.24 -3.60
N PHE A 153 -5.74 -6.91 -3.71
CA PHE A 153 -5.11 -6.18 -4.82
C PHE A 153 -3.69 -5.71 -4.47
N LYS A 154 -2.94 -5.32 -5.50
CA LYS A 154 -1.52 -4.93 -5.39
C LYS A 154 -1.32 -3.68 -4.54
N ASN A 155 -0.14 -3.57 -3.94
CA ASN A 155 0.32 -2.34 -3.30
C ASN A 155 0.56 -1.25 -4.36
N GLU A 156 0.17 -0.03 -4.05
CA GLU A 156 0.47 1.16 -4.84
C GLU A 156 1.38 2.07 -4.00
N ILE A 157 2.69 1.96 -4.25
CA ILE A 157 3.71 2.73 -3.56
C ILE A 157 4.09 3.91 -4.45
N SER A 158 4.01 5.12 -3.90
CA SER A 158 4.37 6.35 -4.58
C SER A 158 5.50 7.07 -3.83
N PRO A 159 6.50 7.63 -4.54
CA PRO A 159 7.55 8.44 -3.91
C PRO A 159 7.03 9.78 -3.38
N TYR A 160 5.78 10.13 -3.66
CA TYR A 160 5.13 11.37 -3.23
C TYR A 160 4.16 11.19 -2.05
N LEU A 161 3.93 9.94 -1.60
CA LEU A 161 3.03 9.62 -0.49
C LEU A 161 3.76 8.85 0.60
N TYR A 162 3.62 9.30 1.84
CA TYR A 162 4.27 8.72 3.01
C TYR A 162 3.28 8.52 4.15
N ASN A 163 3.56 7.57 5.02
CA ASN A 163 2.80 7.36 6.25
C ASN A 163 3.19 8.41 7.31
N ILE A 164 2.88 9.66 7.02
CA ILE A 164 3.00 10.75 7.99
C ILE A 164 1.77 10.78 8.90
N ARG A 165 1.82 11.57 9.98
CA ARG A 165 0.67 11.72 10.88
C ARG A 165 -0.59 12.16 10.11
N GLY A 166 -1.66 11.38 10.24
CA GLY A 166 -2.95 11.62 9.58
C GLY A 166 -3.04 11.06 8.15
N ALA A 167 -2.02 10.34 7.66
CA ALA A 167 -2.12 9.66 6.38
C ALA A 167 -3.07 8.46 6.47
N LEU A 168 -3.99 8.35 5.48
CA LEU A 168 -4.79 7.15 5.29
C LEU A 168 -4.04 6.18 4.37
N ALA A 169 -3.82 4.95 4.82
CA ALA A 169 -3.19 3.91 4.05
C ALA A 169 -3.93 2.57 4.17
N MET A 170 -3.84 1.75 3.10
CA MET A 170 -4.42 0.40 3.11
C MET A 170 -3.68 -0.50 4.10
N ALA A 171 -4.44 -1.19 4.95
CA ALA A 171 -3.91 -2.25 5.79
C ALA A 171 -3.78 -3.54 4.99
N ASN A 172 -2.64 -4.21 5.14
CA ASN A 172 -2.36 -5.49 4.50
C ASN A 172 -1.54 -6.40 5.42
N THR A 173 -1.31 -7.63 5.02
CA THR A 173 -0.60 -8.64 5.83
C THR A 173 0.93 -8.50 5.76
N GLY A 174 1.46 -7.48 5.11
CA GLY A 174 2.88 -7.34 4.81
C GLY A 174 3.34 -8.16 3.60
N GLN A 175 2.45 -8.97 3.01
CA GLN A 175 2.72 -9.69 1.77
C GLN A 175 2.20 -8.88 0.56
N PRO A 176 2.80 -9.03 -0.62
CA PRO A 176 2.30 -8.41 -1.84
C PRO A 176 0.86 -8.84 -2.15
N ASN A 177 0.08 -7.94 -2.72
CA ASN A 177 -1.29 -8.21 -3.20
C ASN A 177 -2.24 -8.74 -2.10
N THR A 178 -2.19 -8.13 -0.92
CA THR A 178 -3.07 -8.48 0.21
C THR A 178 -3.89 -7.30 0.72
N ASN A 179 -4.04 -6.24 -0.09
CA ASN A 179 -4.92 -5.12 0.24
C ASN A 179 -6.38 -5.55 0.04
N GLY A 180 -7.21 -5.36 1.05
CA GLY A 180 -8.65 -5.62 1.02
C GLY A 180 -9.46 -4.33 1.16
N SER A 181 -10.36 -4.31 2.15
CA SER A 181 -11.13 -3.12 2.53
C SER A 181 -10.57 -2.40 3.75
N GLN A 182 -9.66 -3.02 4.51
CA GLN A 182 -9.14 -2.43 5.73
C GLN A 182 -8.14 -1.29 5.44
N PHE A 183 -8.22 -0.26 6.26
CA PHE A 183 -7.30 0.88 6.21
C PHE A 183 -6.99 1.40 7.64
N PHE A 184 -5.95 2.19 7.75
CA PHE A 184 -5.57 2.86 9.00
C PHE A 184 -5.25 4.34 8.76
N ILE A 185 -5.31 5.10 9.84
CA ILE A 185 -4.97 6.54 9.90
C ILE A 185 -3.97 6.76 11.03
#